data_7a7894b6335f14e4c39847053d84945d
#
_entry.id   7a7894b6335f14e4c39847053d84945d
#
_cell.length_a   1.000
_cell.length_b   1.000
_cell.length_c   1.000
_cell.angle_alpha   90.00
_cell.angle_beta   90.00
_cell.angle_gamma   90.00
#
_symmetry.space_group_name_H-M   'P 1'
#
loop_
_entity.id
_entity.type
_entity.pdbx_description
1 polymer ?
#
loop_
_entity_poly.entity_id
_entity_poly.type
_entity_poly.pdbx_seq_one_letter_code
_entity_poly.pdbx_strand_id
1 'polypeptide(L)'
;MQITKAMQMVAASKMKKAQDIALSGRPYALLLADILGSLGGMDLSSSELPFFQRRDVKNRGILVVSSDKGLCGALNANLFRHLTKQDGNCCYVALGKRGAQFVSRTKRDLLADFPLSDNASFSEVRPAVEFLIKAFI
;
A
#
# COMPACT_ATOMS: atom_id res chain seq x y z
N MET A 1 26.99 -24.22 11.97
CA MET A 1 27.36 -23.64 10.64
C MET A 1 26.45 -24.06 9.49
N GLN A 2 25.96 -25.29 9.41
CA GLN A 2 25.07 -25.76 8.31
C GLN A 2 23.66 -25.14 8.35
N ILE A 3 23.07 -24.96 9.55
CA ILE A 3 21.70 -24.41 9.72
C ILE A 3 21.60 -22.97 9.21
N THR A 4 22.59 -22.13 9.54
CA THR A 4 22.61 -20.73 9.07
C THR A 4 22.75 -20.63 7.55
N LYS A 5 23.51 -21.52 6.93
CA LYS A 5 23.64 -21.58 5.46
C LYS A 5 22.33 -22.02 4.80
N ALA A 6 21.62 -22.99 5.36
CA ALA A 6 20.31 -23.39 4.89
C ALA A 6 19.28 -22.26 5.00
N MET A 7 19.24 -21.56 6.15
CA MET A 7 18.37 -20.39 6.34
C MET A 7 18.68 -19.26 5.35
N GLN A 8 19.95 -19.02 5.05
CA GLN A 8 20.38 -18.03 4.06
C GLN A 8 19.89 -18.39 2.66
N MET A 9 19.98 -19.66 2.25
CA MET A 9 19.49 -20.13 0.94
C MET A 9 17.98 -19.97 0.83
N VAL A 10 17.22 -20.33 1.86
CA VAL A 10 15.76 -20.14 1.90
C VAL A 10 15.39 -18.67 1.81
N ALA A 11 16.06 -17.80 2.55
CA ALA A 11 15.82 -16.35 2.49
C ALA A 11 16.14 -15.76 1.12
N ALA A 12 17.26 -16.16 0.51
CA ALA A 12 17.64 -15.72 -0.84
C ALA A 12 16.63 -16.17 -1.90
N SER A 13 16.13 -17.42 -1.81
CA SER A 13 15.09 -17.92 -2.71
C SER A 13 13.78 -17.13 -2.59
N LYS A 14 13.34 -16.85 -1.35
CA LYS A 14 12.15 -16.03 -1.11
C LYS A 14 12.32 -14.59 -1.64
N MET A 15 13.48 -14.00 -1.43
CA MET A 15 13.80 -12.65 -1.93
C MET A 15 13.76 -12.62 -3.46
N LYS A 16 14.39 -13.59 -4.12
CA LYS A 16 14.37 -13.69 -5.59
C LYS A 16 12.94 -13.80 -6.12
N LYS A 17 12.13 -14.68 -5.53
CA LYS A 17 10.73 -14.85 -5.93
C LYS A 17 9.93 -13.55 -5.77
N ALA A 18 10.12 -12.81 -4.67
CA ALA A 18 9.47 -11.52 -4.45
C ALA A 18 9.93 -10.45 -5.47
N GLN A 19 11.22 -10.43 -5.81
CA GLN A 19 11.75 -9.55 -6.85
C GLN A 19 11.17 -9.87 -8.23
N ASP A 20 11.11 -11.15 -8.60
CA ASP A 20 10.56 -11.59 -9.89
C ASP A 20 9.08 -11.18 -10.03
N ILE A 21 8.28 -11.35 -8.97
CA ILE A 21 6.88 -10.90 -8.92
C ILE A 21 6.78 -9.38 -9.09
N ALA A 22 7.57 -8.62 -8.35
CA ALA A 22 7.57 -7.15 -8.42
C ALA A 22 7.98 -6.64 -9.81
N LEU A 23 9.00 -7.25 -10.43
CA LEU A 23 9.47 -6.88 -11.75
C LEU A 23 8.47 -7.26 -12.85
N SER A 24 7.80 -8.41 -12.75
CA SER A 24 6.80 -8.83 -13.74
C SER A 24 5.56 -7.94 -13.76
N GLY A 25 5.17 -7.36 -12.61
CA GLY A 25 4.03 -6.43 -12.53
C GLY A 25 4.35 -5.01 -13.01
N ARG A 26 5.62 -4.63 -13.09
CA ARG A 26 6.04 -3.26 -13.39
C ARG A 26 5.60 -2.74 -14.76
N PRO A 27 5.70 -3.51 -15.88
CA PRO A 27 5.23 -3.06 -17.19
C PRO A 27 3.74 -2.75 -17.19
N TYR A 28 2.93 -3.58 -16.53
CA TYR A 28 1.49 -3.35 -16.41
C TYR A 28 1.18 -2.05 -15.65
N ALA A 29 1.86 -1.81 -14.52
CA ALA A 29 1.69 -0.58 -13.75
C ALA A 29 2.08 0.67 -14.54
N LEU A 30 3.15 0.61 -15.34
CA LEU A 30 3.56 1.71 -16.20
C LEU A 30 2.53 2.01 -17.29
N LEU A 31 2.01 0.99 -17.97
CA LEU A 31 0.95 1.16 -18.98
C LEU A 31 -0.32 1.75 -18.38
N LEU A 32 -0.72 1.33 -17.19
CA LEU A 32 -1.84 1.94 -16.48
C LEU A 32 -1.59 3.41 -16.14
N ALA A 33 -0.38 3.75 -15.71
CA ALA A 33 0.00 5.13 -15.41
C ALA A 33 -0.07 6.01 -16.68
N ASP A 34 0.37 5.50 -17.83
CA ASP A 34 0.30 6.21 -19.12
C ASP A 34 -1.16 6.44 -19.56
N ILE A 35 -2.02 5.43 -19.41
CA ILE A 35 -3.45 5.56 -19.69
C ILE A 35 -4.09 6.62 -18.78
N LEU A 36 -3.83 6.56 -17.47
CA LEU A 36 -4.34 7.55 -16.52
C LEU A 36 -3.80 8.95 -16.80
N GLY A 37 -2.53 9.06 -17.21
CA GLY A 37 -1.94 10.33 -17.62
C GLY A 37 -2.62 10.95 -18.83
N SER A 38 -2.97 10.14 -19.82
CA SER A 38 -3.71 10.60 -21.01
C SER A 38 -5.14 11.04 -20.69
N LEU A 39 -5.80 10.34 -19.77
CA LEU A 39 -7.13 10.73 -19.27
C LEU A 39 -7.09 12.02 -18.44
N GLY A 40 -6.03 12.22 -17.66
CA GLY A 40 -5.85 13.41 -16.82
C GLY A 40 -5.70 14.72 -17.60
N GLY A 41 -5.36 14.64 -18.89
CA GLY A 41 -5.36 15.79 -19.81
C GLY A 41 -6.74 16.17 -20.38
N MET A 42 -7.76 15.33 -20.19
CA MET A 42 -9.12 15.60 -20.60
C MET A 42 -9.87 16.34 -19.49
N ASP A 43 -10.71 17.31 -19.85
CA ASP A 43 -11.58 17.97 -18.88
C ASP A 43 -12.75 17.05 -18.51
N LEU A 44 -12.50 16.18 -17.53
CA LEU A 44 -13.47 15.23 -16.99
C LEU A 44 -14.20 15.79 -15.76
N SER A 45 -14.00 17.06 -15.44
CA SER A 45 -14.60 17.70 -14.24
C SER A 45 -16.13 17.72 -14.30
N SER A 46 -16.72 17.69 -15.50
CA SER A 46 -18.16 17.60 -15.73
C SER A 46 -18.66 16.15 -15.84
N SER A 47 -17.78 15.15 -15.77
CA SER A 47 -18.17 13.75 -15.91
C SER A 47 -18.94 13.26 -14.68
N GLU A 48 -19.89 12.34 -14.88
CA GLU A 48 -20.59 11.65 -13.79
C GLU A 48 -19.70 10.63 -13.05
N LEU A 49 -18.41 10.53 -13.44
CA LEU A 49 -17.47 9.58 -12.85
C LEU A 49 -16.99 10.08 -11.49
N PRO A 50 -17.28 9.37 -10.38
CA PRO A 50 -17.00 9.84 -9.02
C PRO A 50 -15.53 10.13 -8.74
N PHE A 51 -14.60 9.45 -9.41
CA PHE A 51 -13.16 9.61 -9.22
C PHE A 51 -12.57 10.89 -9.84
N PHE A 52 -13.27 11.50 -10.80
CA PHE A 52 -12.86 12.72 -11.50
C PHE A 52 -13.53 13.98 -10.96
N GLN A 53 -14.52 13.83 -10.08
CA GLN A 53 -15.18 14.97 -9.46
C GLN A 53 -14.28 15.69 -8.48
N ARG A 54 -14.16 17.00 -8.59
CA ARG A 54 -13.51 17.83 -7.57
C ARG A 54 -14.43 17.95 -6.35
N ARG A 55 -13.89 17.61 -5.18
CA ARG A 55 -14.60 17.65 -3.90
C ARG A 55 -13.78 18.41 -2.87
N ASP A 56 -14.46 19.04 -1.93
CA ASP A 56 -13.80 19.60 -0.75
C ASP A 56 -13.29 18.47 0.13
N VAL A 57 -12.00 18.45 0.36
CA VAL A 57 -11.34 17.38 1.15
C VAL A 57 -11.59 17.64 2.63
N LYS A 58 -12.48 16.87 3.25
CA LYS A 58 -12.75 16.90 4.70
C LYS A 58 -11.76 16.04 5.46
N ASN A 59 -11.53 14.81 4.97
CA ASN A 59 -10.61 13.85 5.55
C ASN A 59 -9.67 13.32 4.45
N ARG A 60 -8.41 13.10 4.80
CA ARG A 60 -7.43 12.50 3.90
C ARG A 60 -7.29 11.00 4.20
N GLY A 61 -7.64 10.14 3.26
CA GLY A 61 -7.40 8.70 3.35
C GLY A 61 -5.94 8.35 3.01
N ILE A 62 -5.27 7.64 3.89
CA ILE A 62 -3.87 7.22 3.70
C ILE A 62 -3.79 5.70 3.73
N LEU A 63 -3.42 5.10 2.60
CA LEU A 63 -3.09 3.67 2.53
C LEU A 63 -1.63 3.47 2.93
N VAL A 64 -1.42 2.71 4.01
CA VAL A 64 -0.10 2.39 4.55
C VAL A 64 0.28 0.97 4.16
N VAL A 65 1.24 0.83 3.25
CA VAL A 65 1.79 -0.48 2.86
C VAL A 65 3.09 -0.71 3.60
N SER A 66 3.14 -1.73 4.44
CA SER A 66 4.28 -2.03 5.30
C SER A 66 4.63 -3.51 5.30
N SER A 67 5.77 -3.88 5.88
CA SER A 67 6.11 -5.28 6.08
C SER A 67 5.31 -5.91 7.23
N ASP A 68 5.16 -7.23 7.20
CA ASP A 68 4.61 -8.00 8.33
C ASP A 68 5.65 -8.29 9.41
N LYS A 69 6.90 -8.44 8.99
CA LYS A 69 8.02 -8.80 9.87
C LYS A 69 8.98 -7.63 10.05
N GLY A 70 9.78 -7.68 11.09
CA GLY A 70 10.87 -6.74 11.32
C GLY A 70 12.15 -7.16 10.58
N LEU A 71 13.28 -6.59 11.01
CA LEU A 71 14.62 -6.83 10.45
C LEU A 71 14.75 -6.44 8.97
N CYS A 72 14.01 -5.41 8.55
CA CYS A 72 14.03 -4.84 7.20
C CYS A 72 14.81 -3.50 7.14
N GLY A 73 15.78 -3.31 8.01
CA GLY A 73 16.55 -2.06 8.10
C GLY A 73 15.68 -0.85 8.41
N ALA A 74 15.92 0.25 7.74
CA ALA A 74 15.21 1.52 7.96
C ALA A 74 13.86 1.62 7.20
N LEU A 75 13.42 0.60 6.48
CA LEU A 75 12.23 0.65 5.61
C LEU A 75 11.00 1.15 6.37
N ASN A 76 10.57 0.41 7.40
CA ASN A 76 9.40 0.81 8.18
C ASN A 76 9.64 2.10 8.98
N ALA A 77 10.85 2.31 9.51
CA ALA A 77 11.18 3.53 10.26
C ALA A 77 11.05 4.78 9.39
N ASN A 78 11.51 4.73 8.15
CA ASN A 78 11.36 5.83 7.20
C ASN A 78 9.88 6.07 6.83
N LEU A 79 9.12 4.99 6.58
CA LEU A 79 7.68 5.07 6.33
C LEU A 79 6.97 5.75 7.51
N PHE A 80 7.21 5.30 8.74
CA PHE A 80 6.55 5.86 9.93
C PHE A 80 6.94 7.31 10.19
N ARG A 81 8.18 7.70 9.90
CA ARG A 81 8.60 9.10 9.95
C ARG A 81 7.83 9.97 8.95
N HIS A 82 7.51 9.45 7.77
CA HIS A 82 6.63 10.14 6.83
C HIS A 82 5.20 10.25 7.35
N LEU A 83 4.67 9.19 7.95
CA LEU A 83 3.32 9.21 8.53
C LEU A 83 3.20 10.21 9.69
N THR A 84 4.25 10.35 10.52
CA THR A 84 4.21 11.31 11.63
C THR A 84 4.18 12.77 11.20
N LYS A 85 4.62 13.07 9.97
CA LYS A 85 4.60 14.42 9.39
C LYS A 85 3.27 14.77 8.70
N GLN A 86 2.34 13.83 8.62
CA GLN A 86 1.03 14.11 8.04
C GLN A 86 0.16 14.83 9.06
N ASP A 87 -0.20 16.07 8.73
CA ASP A 87 -1.05 16.93 9.53
C ASP A 87 -2.48 16.95 8.99
N GLY A 88 -3.43 17.34 9.84
CA GLY A 88 -4.85 17.44 9.50
C GLY A 88 -5.64 16.16 9.80
N ASN A 89 -6.91 16.17 9.39
CA ASN A 89 -7.79 15.02 9.57
C ASN A 89 -7.40 13.90 8.61
N CYS A 90 -6.67 12.91 9.12
CA CYS A 90 -6.23 11.76 8.35
C CYS A 90 -6.85 10.47 8.92
N CYS A 91 -7.38 9.64 8.05
CA CYS A 91 -7.77 8.26 8.36
C CYS A 91 -6.85 7.29 7.61
N TYR A 92 -6.65 6.12 8.18
CA TYR A 92 -5.63 5.19 7.73
C TYR A 92 -6.22 3.83 7.42
N VAL A 93 -5.75 3.24 6.33
CA VAL A 93 -5.98 1.83 6.01
C VAL A 93 -4.60 1.18 5.89
N ALA A 94 -4.41 0.04 6.54
CA ALA A 94 -3.11 -0.61 6.57
C ALA A 94 -3.10 -1.91 5.76
N LEU A 95 -2.08 -2.09 4.93
CA LEU A 95 -1.65 -3.37 4.36
C LEU A 95 -0.34 -3.77 5.04
N GLY A 96 -0.37 -4.87 5.79
CA GLY A 96 0.77 -5.36 6.55
C GLY A 96 0.74 -4.96 8.03
N LYS A 97 1.19 -5.90 8.87
CA LYS A 97 1.03 -5.85 10.33
C LYS A 97 1.78 -4.68 10.99
N ARG A 98 2.96 -4.32 10.48
CA ARG A 98 3.79 -3.28 11.12
C ARG A 98 3.16 -1.90 10.99
N GLY A 99 2.53 -1.60 9.84
CA GLY A 99 1.79 -0.35 9.64
C GLY A 99 0.55 -0.26 10.53
N ALA A 100 -0.26 -1.32 10.57
CA ALA A 100 -1.44 -1.39 11.44
C ALA A 100 -1.07 -1.16 12.92
N GLN A 101 -0.05 -1.88 13.40
CA GLN A 101 0.46 -1.72 14.77
C GLN A 101 0.94 -0.29 15.06
N PHE A 102 1.65 0.34 14.11
CA PHE A 102 2.14 1.70 14.30
C PHE A 102 0.98 2.70 14.38
N VAL A 103 0.03 2.64 13.45
CA VAL A 103 -1.13 3.54 13.40
C VAL A 103 -1.96 3.42 14.68
N SER A 104 -2.27 2.18 15.12
CA SER A 104 -3.01 1.93 16.37
C SER A 104 -2.26 2.43 17.61
N ARG A 105 -0.96 2.16 17.73
CA ARG A 105 -0.15 2.58 18.88
C ARG A 105 0.01 4.10 18.98
N THR A 106 -0.01 4.80 17.86
CA THR A 106 0.03 6.26 17.81
C THR A 106 -1.36 6.90 17.94
N LYS A 107 -2.39 6.11 18.25
CA LYS A 107 -3.78 6.55 18.43
C LYS A 107 -4.32 7.34 17.23
N ARG A 108 -3.89 6.98 16.03
CA ARG A 108 -4.38 7.54 14.78
C ARG A 108 -5.62 6.75 14.33
N ASP A 109 -6.46 7.36 13.54
CA ASP A 109 -7.74 6.78 13.08
C ASP A 109 -7.48 5.66 12.07
N LEU A 110 -7.37 4.42 12.54
CA LEU A 110 -7.22 3.21 11.72
C LEU A 110 -8.60 2.68 11.36
N LEU A 111 -9.03 2.86 10.13
CA LEU A 111 -10.33 2.40 9.63
C LEU A 111 -10.37 0.88 9.42
N ALA A 112 -9.31 0.33 8.84
CA ALA A 112 -9.20 -1.11 8.54
C ALA A 112 -7.75 -1.55 8.39
N ASP A 113 -7.48 -2.82 8.65
CA ASP A 113 -6.23 -3.48 8.33
C ASP A 113 -6.48 -4.77 7.55
N PHE A 114 -5.62 -5.03 6.57
CA PHE A 114 -5.70 -6.20 5.70
C PHE A 114 -4.38 -6.94 5.75
N PRO A 115 -4.34 -8.14 6.35
CA PRO A 115 -3.15 -8.99 6.31
C PRO A 115 -2.96 -9.55 4.90
N LEU A 116 -1.71 -9.64 4.46
CA LEU A 116 -1.34 -10.23 3.18
C LEU A 116 -0.44 -11.43 3.40
N SER A 117 -0.55 -12.43 2.54
CA SER A 117 0.39 -13.56 2.54
C SER A 117 1.74 -13.17 1.92
N ASP A 118 2.78 -13.99 2.13
CA ASP A 118 4.12 -13.80 1.53
C ASP A 118 4.07 -13.76 -0.03
N ASN A 119 3.02 -14.30 -0.64
CA ASN A 119 2.78 -14.30 -2.08
C ASN A 119 1.39 -13.71 -2.38
N ALA A 120 1.13 -12.51 -1.85
CA ALA A 120 -0.17 -11.87 -1.99
C ALA A 120 -0.68 -11.90 -3.44
N SER A 121 -1.85 -12.49 -3.63
CA SER A 121 -2.57 -12.50 -4.91
C SER A 121 -3.50 -11.28 -5.01
N PHE A 122 -3.96 -10.97 -6.21
CA PHE A 122 -4.94 -9.91 -6.41
C PHE A 122 -6.22 -10.14 -5.59
N SER A 123 -6.64 -11.39 -5.41
CA SER A 123 -7.82 -11.73 -4.59
C SER A 123 -7.67 -11.35 -3.12
N GLU A 124 -6.44 -11.35 -2.58
CA GLU A 124 -6.18 -10.89 -1.20
C GLU A 124 -6.15 -9.36 -1.08
N VAL A 125 -5.73 -8.66 -2.13
CA VAL A 125 -5.67 -7.19 -2.16
C VAL A 125 -7.02 -6.56 -2.48
N ARG A 126 -7.86 -7.26 -3.24
CA ARG A 126 -9.16 -6.80 -3.72
C ARG A 126 -10.07 -6.26 -2.61
N PRO A 127 -10.24 -6.89 -1.43
CA PRO A 127 -11.06 -6.34 -0.35
C PRO A 127 -10.59 -4.98 0.15
N ALA A 128 -9.27 -4.76 0.21
CA ALA A 128 -8.72 -3.47 0.60
C ALA A 128 -9.02 -2.38 -0.44
N VAL A 129 -8.92 -2.72 -1.73
CA VAL A 129 -9.26 -1.80 -2.83
C VAL A 129 -10.75 -1.46 -2.80
N GLU A 130 -11.63 -2.45 -2.64
CA GLU A 130 -13.08 -2.24 -2.55
C GLU A 130 -13.44 -1.37 -1.35
N PHE A 131 -12.78 -1.58 -0.21
CA PHE A 131 -12.96 -0.75 0.98
C PHE A 131 -12.56 0.71 0.72
N LEU A 132 -11.40 0.94 0.09
CA LEU A 132 -10.91 2.27 -0.25
C LEU A 132 -11.84 2.99 -1.24
N ILE A 133 -12.35 2.28 -2.25
CA ILE A 133 -13.30 2.82 -3.21
C ILE A 133 -14.59 3.27 -2.49
N LYS A 134 -15.15 2.42 -1.64
CA LYS A 134 -16.36 2.75 -0.87
C LYS A 134 -16.16 3.90 0.10
N ALA A 135 -14.97 4.03 0.67
CA ALA A 135 -14.64 5.14 1.57
C ALA A 135 -14.41 6.46 0.81
N PHE A 136 -14.05 6.39 -0.47
CA PHE A 136 -13.81 7.56 -1.32
C PHE A 136 -15.11 8.12 -1.92
N ILE A 137 -16.05 7.26 -2.33
CA ILE A 137 -17.33 7.63 -2.94
C ILE A 137 -18.34 8.08 -1.88
#